data_bb3263bd1cfd0c4edb5f8572de339b50
#
_entry.id   bb3263bd1cfd0c4edb5f8572de339b50
#
_cell.length_a   1.000
_cell.length_b   1.000
_cell.length_c   1.000
_cell.angle_alpha   90.00
_cell.angle_beta   90.00
_cell.angle_gamma   90.00
#
_symmetry.space_group_name_H-M   'P 1'
#
loop_
_entity.id
_entity.type
_entity.pdbx_description
1 polymer ?
#
loop_
_entity_poly.entity_id
_entity_poly.type
_entity_poly.pdbx_seq_one_letter_code
_entity_poly.pdbx_strand_id
1 'polypeptide(L)'
;MLEQIISVDRMEQAVSLFGSFDENIRLIEQHYGVDVVTRGTDIKISGEPEAVTKAVRAVKGLLQLINRGEQLNEQNVRYVLMLVDEGSEEELPQLSSDSICITAKGRPVKPKTLGQKKYVEAIRDNTIVLGVGPAGTGKTYLAVAMAVSAFRAKEVNRIILTRPAVEAGESLGFLPGDLQSKVDPYLRPLYDALFDMLGSETYNKYMERGNIEVAPLAYMRGRTLDDSFIILDEAQNTTPEQMKMFLTRLGFNSKMVITGDVTQIDLPGERKSGLKEVMRILKGVEDISINLFNEKDVVRHQLVQRIIQAYGKNQSRN
;
A
#
# COMPACT_ATOMS: atom_id res chain seq x y z
N MET A 1 -37.15 -15.60 -7.65
CA MET A 1 -35.94 -15.63 -8.47
C MET A 1 -36.00 -14.42 -9.42
N LEU A 2 -35.00 -13.57 -9.43
CA LEU A 2 -34.88 -12.41 -10.32
C LEU A 2 -33.85 -12.73 -11.41
N GLU A 3 -34.10 -12.28 -12.63
CA GLU A 3 -33.13 -12.33 -13.72
C GLU A 3 -32.86 -10.91 -14.23
N GLN A 4 -31.58 -10.56 -14.41
CA GLN A 4 -31.17 -9.32 -15.05
C GLN A 4 -30.14 -9.60 -16.13
N ILE A 5 -30.20 -8.81 -17.21
CA ILE A 5 -29.29 -8.93 -18.36
C ILE A 5 -28.52 -7.60 -18.47
N ILE A 6 -27.21 -7.74 -18.62
CA ILE A 6 -26.28 -6.63 -18.90
C ILE A 6 -25.70 -6.89 -20.28
N SER A 7 -25.94 -6.02 -21.23
CA SER A 7 -25.32 -6.10 -22.55
C SER A 7 -24.01 -5.30 -22.58
N VAL A 8 -22.96 -5.90 -23.14
CA VAL A 8 -21.67 -5.24 -23.37
C VAL A 8 -21.49 -4.92 -24.84
N ASP A 9 -20.75 -3.85 -25.14
CA ASP A 9 -20.59 -3.36 -26.51
C ASP A 9 -19.70 -4.26 -27.38
N ARG A 10 -18.77 -4.96 -26.75
CA ARG A 10 -17.76 -5.80 -27.42
C ARG A 10 -17.54 -7.12 -26.69
N MET A 11 -17.35 -8.19 -27.44
CA MET A 11 -17.09 -9.52 -26.90
C MET A 11 -15.85 -9.57 -26.01
N GLU A 12 -14.81 -8.76 -26.32
CA GLU A 12 -13.58 -8.69 -25.53
C GLU A 12 -13.85 -8.22 -24.07
N GLN A 13 -14.87 -7.40 -23.87
CA GLN A 13 -15.28 -6.97 -22.51
C GLN A 13 -15.84 -8.15 -21.70
N ALA A 14 -16.68 -8.98 -22.34
CA ALA A 14 -17.21 -10.20 -21.70
C ALA A 14 -16.07 -11.16 -21.38
N VAL A 15 -15.15 -11.42 -22.32
CA VAL A 15 -13.98 -12.28 -22.09
C VAL A 15 -13.11 -11.77 -20.95
N SER A 16 -12.83 -10.46 -20.92
CA SER A 16 -12.05 -9.83 -19.84
C SER A 16 -12.76 -9.89 -18.49
N LEU A 17 -14.09 -9.74 -18.47
CA LEU A 17 -14.89 -9.83 -17.26
C LEU A 17 -14.87 -11.26 -16.69
N PHE A 18 -15.02 -12.28 -17.54
CA PHE A 18 -15.04 -13.68 -17.12
C PHE A 18 -13.65 -14.10 -16.60
N GLY A 19 -12.58 -13.63 -17.24
CA GLY A 19 -11.20 -14.00 -16.90
C GLY A 19 -10.83 -15.39 -17.36
N SER A 20 -9.64 -15.85 -17.02
CA SER A 20 -9.16 -17.17 -17.36
C SER A 20 -9.99 -18.26 -16.64
N PHE A 21 -10.58 -19.18 -17.40
CA PHE A 21 -11.43 -20.26 -16.83
C PHE A 21 -12.57 -19.73 -15.93
N ASP A 22 -13.15 -18.58 -16.27
CA ASP A 22 -14.27 -17.94 -15.57
C ASP A 22 -13.94 -17.56 -14.12
N GLU A 23 -12.65 -17.39 -13.79
CA GLU A 23 -12.19 -17.14 -12.41
C GLU A 23 -12.83 -15.92 -11.75
N ASN A 24 -13.03 -14.83 -12.51
CA ASN A 24 -13.64 -13.62 -11.99
C ASN A 24 -15.13 -13.78 -11.70
N ILE A 25 -15.84 -14.49 -12.59
CA ILE A 25 -17.27 -14.72 -12.44
C ILE A 25 -17.55 -15.68 -11.27
N ARG A 26 -16.74 -16.73 -11.12
CA ARG A 26 -16.86 -17.64 -9.96
C ARG A 26 -16.73 -16.91 -8.62
N LEU A 27 -15.91 -15.86 -8.55
CA LEU A 27 -15.82 -15.04 -7.34
C LEU A 27 -17.14 -14.30 -7.06
N ILE A 28 -17.80 -13.77 -8.09
CA ILE A 28 -19.09 -13.08 -7.97
C ILE A 28 -20.18 -14.05 -7.57
N GLU A 29 -20.25 -15.21 -8.25
CA GLU A 29 -21.22 -16.28 -7.97
C GLU A 29 -21.10 -16.77 -6.53
N GLN A 30 -19.88 -17.09 -6.09
CA GLN A 30 -19.62 -17.56 -4.71
C GLN A 30 -19.92 -16.50 -3.66
N HIS A 31 -19.69 -15.24 -3.96
CA HIS A 31 -19.87 -14.16 -2.99
C HIS A 31 -21.34 -13.82 -2.77
N TYR A 32 -22.14 -13.76 -3.83
CA TYR A 32 -23.55 -13.38 -3.76
C TYR A 32 -24.52 -14.55 -3.86
N GLY A 33 -24.06 -15.75 -4.21
CA GLY A 33 -24.96 -16.91 -4.39
C GLY A 33 -25.86 -16.74 -5.63
N VAL A 34 -25.32 -16.26 -6.73
CA VAL A 34 -26.02 -16.06 -8.01
C VAL A 34 -25.42 -16.93 -9.10
N ASP A 35 -26.16 -17.18 -10.16
CA ASP A 35 -25.66 -17.81 -11.38
C ASP A 35 -25.42 -16.71 -12.44
N VAL A 36 -24.25 -16.75 -13.10
CA VAL A 36 -23.87 -15.79 -14.14
C VAL A 36 -23.49 -16.53 -15.42
N VAL A 37 -24.22 -16.29 -16.48
CA VAL A 37 -23.98 -16.92 -17.78
C VAL A 37 -23.89 -15.87 -18.89
N THR A 38 -23.04 -16.12 -19.90
CA THR A 38 -22.95 -15.25 -21.06
C THR A 38 -23.52 -15.93 -22.32
N ARG A 39 -24.20 -15.13 -23.14
CA ARG A 39 -24.64 -15.49 -24.50
C ARG A 39 -24.26 -14.37 -25.45
N GLY A 40 -23.12 -14.53 -26.11
CA GLY A 40 -22.57 -13.44 -26.93
C GLY A 40 -22.17 -12.25 -26.07
N THR A 41 -22.76 -11.10 -26.34
CA THR A 41 -22.54 -9.85 -25.60
C THR A 41 -23.48 -9.67 -24.40
N ASP A 42 -24.41 -10.59 -24.17
CA ASP A 42 -25.35 -10.52 -23.07
C ASP A 42 -24.88 -11.34 -21.87
N ILE A 43 -24.80 -10.73 -20.72
CA ILE A 43 -24.45 -11.34 -19.44
C ILE A 43 -25.72 -11.41 -18.61
N LYS A 44 -26.21 -12.61 -18.39
CA LYS A 44 -27.41 -12.90 -17.61
C LYS A 44 -27.02 -13.28 -16.19
N ILE A 45 -27.63 -12.62 -15.21
CA ILE A 45 -27.44 -12.85 -13.78
C ILE A 45 -28.78 -13.28 -13.19
N SER A 46 -28.83 -14.40 -12.49
CA SER A 46 -30.04 -14.98 -11.91
C SER A 46 -29.82 -15.43 -10.47
N GLY A 47 -30.84 -15.24 -9.63
CA GLY A 47 -30.78 -15.59 -8.20
C GLY A 47 -31.83 -14.88 -7.36
N GLU A 48 -31.57 -14.74 -6.07
CA GLU A 48 -32.39 -13.94 -5.16
C GLU A 48 -32.33 -12.44 -5.50
N PRO A 49 -33.41 -11.66 -5.37
CA PRO A 49 -33.50 -10.29 -5.85
C PRO A 49 -32.40 -9.36 -5.33
N GLU A 50 -32.10 -9.41 -4.04
CA GLU A 50 -31.06 -8.57 -3.42
C GLU A 50 -29.66 -8.96 -3.93
N ALA A 51 -29.37 -10.26 -4.01
CA ALA A 51 -28.13 -10.81 -4.49
C ALA A 51 -27.87 -10.43 -5.96
N VAL A 52 -28.90 -10.56 -6.81
CA VAL A 52 -28.83 -10.17 -8.23
C VAL A 52 -28.56 -8.66 -8.36
N THR A 53 -29.21 -7.83 -7.55
CA THR A 53 -28.99 -6.39 -7.57
C THR A 53 -27.54 -6.04 -7.24
N LYS A 54 -26.96 -6.64 -6.20
CA LYS A 54 -25.55 -6.45 -5.83
C LYS A 54 -24.60 -6.97 -6.92
N ALA A 55 -24.86 -8.17 -7.45
CA ALA A 55 -24.04 -8.76 -8.51
C ALA A 55 -24.05 -7.91 -9.79
N VAL A 56 -25.19 -7.34 -10.16
CA VAL A 56 -25.31 -6.40 -11.30
C VAL A 56 -24.46 -5.13 -11.07
N ARG A 57 -24.50 -4.56 -9.86
CA ARG A 57 -23.67 -3.39 -9.51
C ARG A 57 -22.19 -3.75 -9.60
N ALA A 58 -21.78 -4.91 -9.08
CA ALA A 58 -20.41 -5.40 -9.16
C ALA A 58 -19.94 -5.59 -10.61
N VAL A 59 -20.74 -6.26 -11.45
CA VAL A 59 -20.42 -6.47 -12.87
C VAL A 59 -20.30 -5.11 -13.59
N LYS A 60 -21.19 -4.16 -13.33
CA LYS A 60 -21.08 -2.81 -13.91
C LYS A 60 -19.81 -2.09 -13.46
N GLY A 61 -19.42 -2.19 -12.19
CA GLY A 61 -18.18 -1.63 -11.67
C GLY A 61 -16.94 -2.25 -12.33
N LEU A 62 -16.93 -3.57 -12.50
CA LEU A 62 -15.83 -4.27 -13.18
C LEU A 62 -15.73 -3.89 -14.67
N LEU A 63 -16.87 -3.75 -15.35
CA LEU A 63 -16.92 -3.27 -16.74
C LEU A 63 -16.37 -1.84 -16.87
N GLN A 64 -16.60 -0.97 -15.88
CA GLN A 64 -16.00 0.37 -15.86
C GLN A 64 -14.47 0.30 -15.80
N LEU A 65 -13.90 -0.61 -15.01
CA LEU A 65 -12.44 -0.81 -14.94
C LEU A 65 -11.90 -1.33 -16.28
N ILE A 66 -12.57 -2.33 -16.88
CA ILE A 66 -12.20 -2.87 -18.21
C ILE A 66 -12.22 -1.77 -19.28
N ASN A 67 -13.26 -0.93 -19.31
CA ASN A 67 -13.39 0.15 -20.28
C ASN A 67 -12.30 1.22 -20.17
N ARG A 68 -11.62 1.27 -19.02
CA ARG A 68 -10.45 2.13 -18.78
C ARG A 68 -9.11 1.44 -19.08
N GLY A 69 -9.17 0.22 -19.64
CA GLY A 69 -7.97 -0.55 -19.95
C GLY A 69 -7.31 -1.25 -18.77
N GLU A 70 -7.99 -1.35 -17.63
CA GLU A 70 -7.48 -2.12 -16.50
C GLU A 70 -7.66 -3.62 -16.76
N GLN A 71 -6.60 -4.39 -16.52
CA GLN A 71 -6.71 -5.85 -16.48
C GLN A 71 -7.26 -6.29 -15.13
N LEU A 72 -8.37 -7.04 -15.16
CA LEU A 72 -8.93 -7.58 -13.93
C LEU A 72 -8.02 -8.68 -13.37
N ASN A 73 -7.99 -8.73 -12.06
CA ASN A 73 -7.40 -9.80 -11.27
C ASN A 73 -8.25 -10.03 -10.03
N GLU A 74 -7.99 -11.11 -9.30
CA GLU A 74 -8.74 -11.46 -8.10
C GLU A 74 -8.88 -10.29 -7.10
N GLN A 75 -7.83 -9.47 -6.93
CA GLN A 75 -7.84 -8.33 -6.01
C GLN A 75 -8.82 -7.23 -6.45
N ASN A 76 -8.82 -6.88 -7.75
CA ASN A 76 -9.76 -5.90 -8.30
C ASN A 76 -11.21 -6.38 -8.13
N VAL A 77 -11.48 -7.65 -8.45
CA VAL A 77 -12.81 -8.22 -8.31
C VAL A 77 -13.27 -8.15 -6.84
N ARG A 78 -12.48 -8.65 -5.91
CA ARG A 78 -12.82 -8.62 -4.47
C ARG A 78 -12.99 -7.21 -3.93
N TYR A 79 -12.18 -6.27 -4.38
CA TYR A 79 -12.30 -4.88 -3.97
C TYR A 79 -13.63 -4.26 -4.45
N VAL A 80 -14.03 -4.54 -5.70
CA VAL A 80 -15.33 -4.11 -6.22
C VAL A 80 -16.48 -4.74 -5.44
N LEU A 81 -16.41 -6.06 -5.14
CA LEU A 81 -17.43 -6.73 -4.35
C LEU A 81 -17.60 -6.08 -2.96
N MET A 82 -16.48 -5.77 -2.30
CA MET A 82 -16.49 -5.09 -1.01
C MET A 82 -17.13 -3.68 -1.10
N LEU A 83 -16.78 -2.88 -2.11
CA LEU A 83 -17.35 -1.55 -2.29
C LEU A 83 -18.87 -1.61 -2.55
N VAL A 84 -19.33 -2.61 -3.30
CA VAL A 84 -20.77 -2.82 -3.56
C VAL A 84 -21.51 -3.20 -2.28
N ASP A 85 -20.92 -4.07 -1.44
CA ASP A 85 -21.53 -4.45 -0.15
C ASP A 85 -21.69 -3.26 0.79
N GLU A 86 -20.78 -2.27 0.68
CA GLU A 86 -20.79 -1.03 1.46
C GLU A 86 -21.60 0.10 0.82
N GLY A 87 -22.05 -0.07 -0.43
CA GLY A 87 -22.75 0.98 -1.18
C GLY A 87 -21.84 2.12 -1.61
N SER A 88 -20.54 1.87 -1.78
CA SER A 88 -19.51 2.87 -2.11
C SER A 88 -18.92 2.69 -3.51
N GLU A 89 -19.54 1.89 -4.39
CA GLU A 89 -19.01 1.65 -5.74
C GLU A 89 -18.99 2.90 -6.64
N GLU A 90 -19.72 3.95 -6.28
CA GLU A 90 -19.65 5.24 -6.98
C GLU A 90 -18.26 5.90 -6.88
N GLU A 91 -17.43 5.44 -5.94
CA GLU A 91 -16.05 5.89 -5.79
C GLU A 91 -15.06 5.16 -6.74
N LEU A 92 -15.47 4.05 -7.40
CA LEU A 92 -14.65 3.32 -8.37
C LEU A 92 -14.05 4.19 -9.49
N PRO A 93 -14.78 5.16 -10.05
CA PRO A 93 -14.22 6.07 -11.03
C PRO A 93 -12.99 6.84 -10.56
N GLN A 94 -12.87 7.06 -9.26
CA GLN A 94 -11.73 7.77 -8.68
C GLN A 94 -10.46 6.91 -8.62
N LEU A 95 -10.55 5.56 -8.67
CA LEU A 95 -9.39 4.67 -8.66
C LEU A 95 -8.51 4.76 -9.91
N SER A 96 -9.05 5.22 -11.03
CA SER A 96 -8.27 5.44 -12.24
C SER A 96 -7.26 6.55 -12.01
N SER A 97 -6.03 6.17 -11.71
CA SER A 97 -4.90 7.08 -11.59
C SER A 97 -3.79 6.69 -12.56
N ASP A 98 -3.02 7.69 -12.97
CA ASP A 98 -1.80 7.46 -13.73
C ASP A 98 -0.83 6.59 -12.93
N SER A 99 0.01 5.86 -13.64
CA SER A 99 1.07 5.08 -13.02
C SER A 99 2.02 6.00 -12.24
N ILE A 100 2.30 5.65 -10.99
CA ILE A 100 3.28 6.35 -10.15
C ILE A 100 4.68 6.21 -10.76
N CYS A 101 5.06 4.98 -11.07
CA CYS A 101 6.29 4.64 -11.75
C CYS A 101 6.15 3.27 -12.45
N ILE A 102 7.17 2.89 -13.21
CA ILE A 102 7.29 1.58 -13.82
C ILE A 102 8.42 0.82 -13.12
N THR A 103 8.15 -0.42 -12.69
CA THR A 103 9.16 -1.30 -12.08
C THR A 103 10.25 -1.69 -13.09
N ALA A 104 11.36 -2.25 -12.61
CA ALA A 104 12.43 -2.76 -13.47
C ALA A 104 11.95 -3.89 -14.41
N LYS A 105 10.86 -4.56 -14.07
CA LYS A 105 10.22 -5.61 -14.91
C LYS A 105 9.15 -5.05 -15.87
N GLY A 106 9.07 -3.73 -16.04
CA GLY A 106 8.09 -3.10 -16.93
C GLY A 106 6.65 -3.05 -16.41
N ARG A 107 6.41 -3.35 -15.14
CA ARG A 107 5.06 -3.33 -14.55
C ARG A 107 4.73 -1.95 -13.99
N PRO A 108 3.56 -1.37 -14.32
CA PRO A 108 3.15 -0.09 -13.74
C PRO A 108 2.77 -0.27 -12.26
N VAL A 109 3.23 0.65 -11.41
CA VAL A 109 2.83 0.76 -10.01
C VAL A 109 1.70 1.77 -9.92
N LYS A 110 0.53 1.32 -9.47
CA LYS A 110 -0.69 2.12 -9.33
C LYS A 110 -1.32 1.88 -7.96
N PRO A 111 -2.04 2.86 -7.39
CA PRO A 111 -2.92 2.61 -6.25
C PRO A 111 -3.98 1.57 -6.60
N LYS A 112 -4.21 0.62 -5.71
CA LYS A 112 -5.20 -0.46 -5.87
C LYS A 112 -6.46 -0.24 -5.04
N THR A 113 -6.41 0.69 -4.08
CA THR A 113 -7.53 1.07 -3.22
C THR A 113 -7.65 2.58 -3.14
N LEU A 114 -8.81 3.06 -2.71
CA LEU A 114 -9.04 4.49 -2.51
C LEU A 114 -8.14 5.09 -1.42
N GLY A 115 -7.89 4.34 -0.35
CA GLY A 115 -6.96 4.76 0.69
C GLY A 115 -5.54 4.92 0.15
N GLN A 116 -5.10 3.97 -0.70
CA GLN A 116 -3.80 4.08 -1.39
C GLN A 116 -3.75 5.29 -2.33
N LYS A 117 -4.84 5.58 -3.05
CA LYS A 117 -4.91 6.76 -3.93
C LYS A 117 -4.79 8.05 -3.14
N LYS A 118 -5.61 8.22 -2.09
CA LYS A 118 -5.56 9.40 -1.21
C LYS A 118 -4.16 9.59 -0.61
N TYR A 119 -3.50 8.51 -0.25
CA TYR A 119 -2.13 8.56 0.27
C TYR A 119 -1.11 9.02 -0.79
N VAL A 120 -1.20 8.52 -2.02
CA VAL A 120 -0.33 8.96 -3.12
C VAL A 120 -0.55 10.44 -3.45
N GLU A 121 -1.79 10.89 -3.49
CA GLU A 121 -2.15 12.30 -3.68
C GLU A 121 -1.59 13.15 -2.53
N ALA A 122 -1.77 12.72 -1.28
CA ALA A 122 -1.21 13.42 -0.13
C ALA A 122 0.32 13.55 -0.20
N ILE A 123 1.03 12.50 -0.67
CA ILE A 123 2.49 12.56 -0.88
C ILE A 123 2.87 13.59 -1.97
N ARG A 124 2.05 13.74 -3.01
CA ARG A 124 2.30 14.77 -4.04
C ARG A 124 2.16 16.17 -3.46
N ASP A 125 1.12 16.39 -2.70
CA ASP A 125 0.63 17.71 -2.32
C ASP A 125 1.23 18.26 -1.02
N ASN A 126 1.88 17.42 -0.18
CA ASN A 126 2.40 17.83 1.12
C ASN A 126 3.88 17.49 1.28
N THR A 127 4.59 18.29 2.07
CA THR A 127 6.00 18.08 2.41
C THR A 127 6.21 16.93 3.39
N ILE A 128 5.34 16.79 4.39
CA ILE A 128 5.39 15.68 5.36
C ILE A 128 4.10 14.86 5.29
N VAL A 129 4.22 13.56 5.10
CA VAL A 129 3.07 12.65 5.04
C VAL A 129 3.25 11.46 5.97
N LEU A 130 2.25 11.22 6.81
CA LEU A 130 2.16 10.04 7.64
C LEU A 130 1.19 9.04 6.99
N GLY A 131 1.67 7.84 6.67
CA GLY A 131 0.87 6.69 6.23
C GLY A 131 0.76 5.66 7.34
N VAL A 132 -0.39 5.60 8.02
CA VAL A 132 -0.56 4.80 9.24
C VAL A 132 -1.69 3.79 9.06
N GLY A 133 -1.45 2.54 9.44
CA GLY A 133 -2.47 1.49 9.41
C GLY A 133 -1.89 0.08 9.26
N PRO A 134 -2.76 -0.93 9.07
CA PRO A 134 -2.37 -2.34 9.11
C PRO A 134 -1.27 -2.71 8.12
N ALA A 135 -0.51 -3.75 8.45
CA ALA A 135 0.45 -4.33 7.53
C ALA A 135 -0.23 -4.88 6.27
N GLY A 136 0.41 -4.74 5.10
CA GLY A 136 -0.13 -5.19 3.80
C GLY A 136 -1.00 -4.16 3.08
N THR A 137 -1.11 -2.92 3.57
CA THR A 137 -1.79 -1.83 2.88
C THR A 137 -0.92 -1.10 1.86
N GLY A 138 0.34 -1.54 1.67
CA GLY A 138 1.25 -0.99 0.65
C GLY A 138 1.92 0.34 1.01
N LYS A 139 1.81 0.82 2.25
CA LYS A 139 2.36 2.11 2.72
C LYS A 139 3.81 2.35 2.27
N THR A 140 4.69 1.47 2.70
CA THR A 140 6.12 1.57 2.42
C THR A 140 6.43 1.40 0.93
N TYR A 141 5.78 0.42 0.27
CA TYR A 141 5.95 0.18 -1.15
C TYR A 141 5.56 1.39 -2.02
N LEU A 142 4.41 2.01 -1.72
CA LEU A 142 3.95 3.21 -2.43
C LEU A 142 4.83 4.43 -2.12
N ALA A 143 5.30 4.58 -0.87
CA ALA A 143 6.26 5.63 -0.53
C ALA A 143 7.56 5.50 -1.32
N VAL A 144 8.11 4.28 -1.45
CA VAL A 144 9.31 4.02 -2.28
C VAL A 144 9.03 4.28 -3.76
N ALA A 145 7.84 3.90 -4.27
CA ALA A 145 7.46 4.20 -5.64
C ALA A 145 7.42 5.70 -5.92
N MET A 146 6.86 6.49 -4.99
CA MET A 146 6.83 7.95 -5.08
C MET A 146 8.23 8.55 -5.01
N ALA A 147 9.10 8.04 -4.14
CA ALA A 147 10.48 8.47 -4.03
C ALA A 147 11.26 8.23 -5.33
N VAL A 148 11.11 7.03 -5.93
CA VAL A 148 11.74 6.70 -7.20
C VAL A 148 11.18 7.55 -8.35
N SER A 149 9.88 7.86 -8.34
CA SER A 149 9.26 8.76 -9.31
C SER A 149 9.85 10.17 -9.23
N ALA A 150 9.89 10.76 -8.04
CA ALA A 150 10.45 12.09 -7.78
C ALA A 150 11.95 12.17 -8.14
N PHE A 151 12.70 11.10 -7.81
CA PHE A 151 14.11 11.01 -8.15
C PHE A 151 14.35 10.94 -9.68
N ARG A 152 13.56 10.13 -10.41
CA ARG A 152 13.63 10.05 -11.88
C ARG A 152 13.20 11.35 -12.55
N ALA A 153 12.24 12.06 -11.96
CA ALA A 153 11.81 13.39 -12.42
C ALA A 153 12.81 14.51 -12.05
N LYS A 154 13.88 14.21 -11.30
CA LYS A 154 14.87 15.16 -10.78
C LYS A 154 14.28 16.24 -9.85
N GLU A 155 13.16 15.93 -9.22
CA GLU A 155 12.57 16.76 -8.17
C GLU A 155 13.40 16.71 -6.89
N VAL A 156 14.08 15.59 -6.66
CA VAL A 156 15.06 15.39 -5.57
C VAL A 156 16.34 14.76 -6.12
N ASN A 157 17.44 14.96 -5.41
CA ASN A 157 18.76 14.43 -5.76
C ASN A 157 19.11 13.14 -5.02
N ARG A 158 18.39 12.83 -3.93
CA ARG A 158 18.66 11.67 -3.10
C ARG A 158 17.37 11.00 -2.61
N ILE A 159 17.45 9.70 -2.38
CA ILE A 159 16.45 8.91 -1.67
C ILE A 159 17.11 8.40 -0.39
N ILE A 160 16.51 8.69 0.76
CA ILE A 160 17.01 8.26 2.06
C ILE A 160 15.94 7.41 2.73
N LEU A 161 16.24 6.14 2.95
CA LEU A 161 15.37 5.19 3.64
C LEU A 161 15.93 4.89 5.01
N THR A 162 15.10 5.01 6.03
CA THR A 162 15.51 4.75 7.39
C THR A 162 14.45 3.97 8.16
N ARG A 163 14.91 3.22 9.14
CA ARG A 163 14.06 2.42 10.03
C ARG A 163 14.65 2.44 11.44
N PRO A 164 13.82 2.51 12.50
CA PRO A 164 14.33 2.32 13.85
C PRO A 164 14.87 0.89 13.98
N ALA A 165 16.08 0.77 14.53
CA ALA A 165 16.61 -0.52 14.92
C ALA A 165 15.92 -0.92 16.24
N VAL A 166 14.92 -1.79 16.16
CA VAL A 166 14.24 -2.34 17.34
C VAL A 166 14.61 -3.80 17.43
N GLU A 167 15.07 -4.17 18.61
CA GLU A 167 15.32 -5.56 18.94
C GLU A 167 13.96 -6.23 19.25
N ALA A 168 13.44 -7.02 18.32
CA ALA A 168 12.31 -7.91 18.59
C ALA A 168 12.76 -9.04 19.54
N GLY A 169 12.87 -8.72 20.83
CA GLY A 169 13.22 -9.73 21.87
C GLY A 169 14.66 -10.21 21.92
N GLU A 170 15.52 -9.84 20.95
CA GLU A 170 16.94 -10.19 20.92
C GLU A 170 17.79 -8.93 20.96
N SER A 171 18.69 -8.83 21.93
CA SER A 171 19.63 -7.71 22.01
C SER A 171 20.58 -7.72 20.81
N LEU A 172 20.73 -6.61 20.10
CA LEU A 172 21.72 -6.42 19.02
C LEU A 172 23.12 -6.90 19.41
N GLY A 173 23.39 -7.03 20.71
CA GLY A 173 24.62 -7.58 21.26
C GLY A 173 24.87 -9.07 20.96
N PHE A 174 23.83 -9.85 20.65
CA PHE A 174 23.97 -11.31 20.40
C PHE A 174 24.28 -11.67 18.93
N LEU A 175 24.09 -10.77 17.98
CA LEU A 175 24.42 -11.05 16.58
C LEU A 175 25.94 -10.83 16.36
N PRO A 176 26.66 -11.77 15.73
CA PRO A 176 28.06 -11.57 15.37
C PRO A 176 28.19 -10.56 14.22
N GLY A 177 29.22 -9.72 14.25
CA GLY A 177 29.52 -8.74 13.20
C GLY A 177 29.51 -7.29 13.69
N ASP A 178 29.79 -6.37 12.78
CA ASP A 178 29.69 -4.94 13.01
C ASP A 178 28.22 -4.46 13.13
N LEU A 179 28.02 -3.24 13.58
CA LEU A 179 26.68 -2.69 13.79
C LEU A 179 25.86 -2.69 12.49
N GLN A 180 26.49 -2.50 11.35
CA GLN A 180 25.84 -2.42 10.04
C GLN A 180 25.32 -3.80 9.62
N SER A 181 26.11 -4.85 9.75
CA SER A 181 25.67 -6.22 9.44
C SER A 181 24.55 -6.73 10.37
N LYS A 182 24.49 -6.22 11.61
CA LYS A 182 23.42 -6.54 12.56
C LYS A 182 22.08 -5.88 12.22
N VAL A 183 22.11 -4.70 11.61
CA VAL A 183 20.91 -3.93 11.26
C VAL A 183 20.40 -4.26 9.85
N ASP A 184 21.26 -4.75 8.97
CA ASP A 184 20.95 -5.04 7.57
C ASP A 184 19.70 -5.93 7.38
N PRO A 185 19.47 -7.01 8.14
CA PRO A 185 18.25 -7.82 8.03
C PRO A 185 16.95 -7.03 8.24
N TYR A 186 16.97 -6.03 9.11
CA TYR A 186 15.79 -5.18 9.38
C TYR A 186 15.50 -4.19 8.24
N LEU A 187 16.50 -3.88 7.43
CA LEU A 187 16.37 -2.97 6.28
C LEU A 187 15.97 -3.69 4.98
N ARG A 188 15.96 -5.04 5.00
CA ARG A 188 15.70 -5.86 3.82
C ARG A 188 14.40 -5.51 3.06
N PRO A 189 13.25 -5.27 3.72
CA PRO A 189 12.02 -4.89 3.02
C PRO A 189 12.16 -3.59 2.20
N LEU A 190 13.02 -2.67 2.65
CA LEU A 190 13.31 -1.43 1.92
C LEU A 190 14.17 -1.70 0.68
N TYR A 191 15.17 -2.58 0.80
CA TYR A 191 15.96 -3.02 -0.35
C TYR A 191 15.09 -3.73 -1.39
N ASP A 192 14.20 -4.63 -0.98
CA ASP A 192 13.32 -5.38 -1.87
C ASP A 192 12.43 -4.45 -2.68
N ALA A 193 11.87 -3.41 -2.06
CA ALA A 193 11.06 -2.41 -2.75
C ALA A 193 11.89 -1.60 -3.77
N LEU A 194 13.11 -1.18 -3.41
CA LEU A 194 14.01 -0.48 -4.33
C LEU A 194 14.45 -1.37 -5.49
N PHE A 195 14.75 -2.65 -5.23
CA PHE A 195 15.12 -3.60 -6.28
C PHE A 195 13.99 -3.87 -7.26
N ASP A 196 12.75 -3.98 -6.79
CA ASP A 196 11.60 -4.14 -7.67
C ASP A 196 11.45 -2.94 -8.62
N MET A 197 11.68 -1.71 -8.12
CA MET A 197 11.51 -0.48 -8.88
C MET A 197 12.68 -0.14 -9.80
N LEU A 198 13.91 -0.37 -9.37
CA LEU A 198 15.12 0.08 -10.06
C LEU A 198 15.87 -1.07 -10.77
N GLY A 199 15.72 -2.30 -10.29
CA GLY A 199 16.61 -3.41 -10.61
C GLY A 199 17.92 -3.31 -9.83
N SER A 200 18.59 -4.45 -9.64
CA SER A 200 19.79 -4.55 -8.81
C SER A 200 20.95 -3.72 -9.33
N GLU A 201 21.20 -3.72 -10.63
CA GLU A 201 22.31 -3.00 -11.25
C GLU A 201 22.17 -1.47 -11.07
N THR A 202 20.98 -0.94 -11.37
CA THR A 202 20.72 0.50 -11.22
C THR A 202 20.75 0.94 -9.77
N TYR A 203 20.19 0.12 -8.87
CA TYR A 203 20.23 0.35 -7.44
C TYR A 203 21.68 0.45 -6.93
N ASN A 204 22.54 -0.54 -7.24
CA ASN A 204 23.93 -0.55 -6.81
C ASN A 204 24.69 0.70 -7.29
N LYS A 205 24.50 1.09 -8.54
CA LYS A 205 25.08 2.29 -9.12
C LYS A 205 24.69 3.57 -8.35
N TYR A 206 23.42 3.69 -7.92
CA TYR A 206 22.97 4.86 -7.14
C TYR A 206 23.42 4.82 -5.69
N MET A 207 23.55 3.63 -5.10
CA MET A 207 24.15 3.47 -3.76
C MET A 207 25.62 3.90 -3.75
N GLU A 208 26.42 3.43 -4.71
CA GLU A 208 27.84 3.81 -4.86
C GLU A 208 28.04 5.31 -5.06
N ARG A 209 27.10 5.96 -5.73
CA ARG A 209 27.12 7.43 -5.95
C ARG A 209 26.59 8.24 -4.79
N GLY A 210 26.05 7.61 -3.75
CA GLY A 210 25.40 8.27 -2.62
C GLY A 210 24.06 8.93 -2.95
N ASN A 211 23.43 8.59 -4.11
CA ASN A 211 22.09 9.06 -4.44
C ASN A 211 20.99 8.29 -3.68
N ILE A 212 21.25 7.06 -3.30
CA ILE A 212 20.38 6.25 -2.46
C ILE A 212 21.14 5.89 -1.18
N GLU A 213 20.49 6.06 -0.06
CA GLU A 213 21.02 5.71 1.25
C GLU A 213 19.96 4.89 2.01
N VAL A 214 20.35 3.75 2.54
CA VAL A 214 19.50 2.95 3.45
C VAL A 214 20.27 2.79 4.75
N ALA A 215 19.76 3.36 5.85
CA ALA A 215 20.49 3.45 7.10
C ALA A 215 19.56 3.39 8.32
N PRO A 216 20.05 2.96 9.48
CA PRO A 216 19.34 3.04 10.74
C PRO A 216 18.98 4.48 11.10
N LEU A 217 17.83 4.68 11.77
CA LEU A 217 17.35 6.00 12.19
C LEU A 217 18.40 6.80 13.00
N ALA A 218 19.22 6.11 13.81
CA ALA A 218 20.26 6.75 14.62
C ALA A 218 21.28 7.54 13.77
N TYR A 219 21.49 7.14 12.50
CA TYR A 219 22.45 7.80 11.60
C TYR A 219 21.92 9.12 11.02
N MET A 220 20.66 9.43 11.27
CA MET A 220 20.06 10.72 10.87
C MET A 220 20.41 11.86 11.83
N ARG A 221 20.91 11.54 13.03
CA ARG A 221 21.20 12.54 14.06
C ARG A 221 22.28 13.54 13.61
N GLY A 222 22.03 14.84 13.81
CA GLY A 222 22.97 15.90 13.49
C GLY A 222 23.06 16.26 12.01
N ARG A 223 22.23 15.66 11.16
CA ARG A 223 22.20 15.94 9.71
C ARG A 223 21.12 16.94 9.37
N THR A 224 21.27 17.61 8.24
CA THR A 224 20.22 18.30 7.48
C THR A 224 20.12 17.63 6.12
N LEU A 225 18.92 17.23 5.74
CA LEU A 225 18.67 16.40 4.56
C LEU A 225 18.02 17.25 3.48
N ASP A 226 18.84 17.98 2.71
CA ASP A 226 18.39 18.80 1.59
C ASP A 226 18.22 17.99 0.31
N ASP A 227 17.38 18.47 -0.61
CA ASP A 227 17.12 17.89 -1.94
C ASP A 227 16.83 16.37 -1.89
N SER A 228 16.09 15.94 -0.89
CA SER A 228 15.97 14.52 -0.56
C SER A 228 14.52 14.08 -0.43
N PHE A 229 14.21 12.87 -0.90
CA PHE A 229 13.00 12.16 -0.52
C PHE A 229 13.34 11.17 0.60
N ILE A 230 12.77 11.40 1.78
CA ILE A 230 13.16 10.71 3.02
C ILE A 230 11.99 9.84 3.48
N ILE A 231 12.24 8.56 3.76
CA ILE A 231 11.23 7.63 4.25
C ILE A 231 11.68 7.07 5.59
N LEU A 232 10.82 7.21 6.60
CA LEU A 232 10.94 6.50 7.89
C LEU A 232 9.90 5.39 7.93
N ASP A 233 10.37 4.15 7.88
CA ASP A 233 9.51 2.96 7.98
C ASP A 233 9.46 2.41 9.41
N GLU A 234 8.38 1.69 9.76
CA GLU A 234 8.10 1.12 11.09
C GLU A 234 8.20 2.17 12.22
N ALA A 235 7.70 3.36 11.94
CA ALA A 235 7.82 4.52 12.81
C ALA A 235 7.11 4.38 14.16
N GLN A 236 6.18 3.42 14.32
CA GLN A 236 5.57 3.11 15.61
C GLN A 236 6.60 2.66 16.65
N ASN A 237 7.74 2.15 16.17
CA ASN A 237 8.86 1.69 17.00
C ASN A 237 9.90 2.78 17.30
N THR A 238 9.54 4.05 17.10
CA THR A 238 10.33 5.20 17.57
C THR A 238 9.84 5.69 18.92
N THR A 239 10.74 6.26 19.73
CA THR A 239 10.34 7.08 20.87
C THR A 239 9.94 8.49 20.42
N PRO A 240 9.22 9.29 21.26
CA PRO A 240 8.92 10.69 20.96
C PRO A 240 10.15 11.54 20.62
N GLU A 241 11.27 11.32 21.32
CA GLU A 241 12.53 12.02 21.10
C GLU A 241 13.15 11.64 19.76
N GLN A 242 13.11 10.35 19.39
CA GLN A 242 13.60 9.87 18.10
C GLN A 242 12.76 10.43 16.94
N MET A 243 11.44 10.45 17.08
CA MET A 243 10.54 11.02 16.09
C MET A 243 10.79 12.51 15.92
N LYS A 244 10.88 13.28 17.00
CA LYS A 244 11.23 14.70 16.98
C LYS A 244 12.60 14.92 16.34
N MET A 245 13.59 14.13 16.71
CA MET A 245 14.94 14.19 16.12
C MET A 245 14.86 13.98 14.62
N PHE A 246 14.12 13.00 14.13
CA PHE A 246 13.98 12.69 12.70
C PHE A 246 13.28 13.82 11.94
N LEU A 247 12.12 14.28 12.39
CA LEU A 247 11.35 15.34 11.72
C LEU A 247 12.15 16.63 11.57
N THR A 248 13.01 16.93 12.55
CA THR A 248 13.90 18.11 12.49
C THR A 248 15.11 17.93 11.58
N ARG A 249 15.22 16.84 10.82
CA ARG A 249 16.24 16.62 9.76
C ARG A 249 15.80 17.14 8.41
N LEU A 250 14.51 17.49 8.26
CA LEU A 250 13.99 18.03 7.01
C LEU A 250 14.80 19.25 6.58
N GLY A 251 15.39 19.18 5.41
CA GLY A 251 16.09 20.26 4.76
C GLY A 251 15.29 20.92 3.64
N PHE A 252 15.88 21.86 2.94
CA PHE A 252 15.24 22.54 1.84
C PHE A 252 15.01 21.59 0.66
N ASN A 253 13.93 21.84 -0.10
CA ASN A 253 13.56 21.07 -1.28
C ASN A 253 13.46 19.55 -1.00
N SER A 254 12.98 19.19 0.20
CA SER A 254 12.89 17.79 0.64
C SER A 254 11.48 17.41 1.03
N LYS A 255 11.20 16.11 0.97
CA LYS A 255 9.92 15.51 1.32
C LYS A 255 10.14 14.36 2.30
N MET A 256 9.28 14.27 3.32
CA MET A 256 9.32 13.18 4.29
C MET A 256 8.04 12.36 4.25
N VAL A 257 8.19 11.05 4.21
CA VAL A 257 7.09 10.10 4.35
C VAL A 257 7.38 9.18 5.53
N ILE A 258 6.43 9.12 6.47
CA ILE A 258 6.52 8.33 7.69
C ILE A 258 5.48 7.21 7.60
N THR A 259 5.92 5.95 7.64
CA THR A 259 5.03 4.79 7.59
C THR A 259 5.06 4.02 8.90
N GLY A 260 3.92 3.45 9.30
CA GLY A 260 3.86 2.65 10.51
C GLY A 260 2.50 2.02 10.78
N ASP A 261 2.48 1.14 11.78
CA ASP A 261 1.29 0.46 12.28
C ASP A 261 1.20 0.62 13.81
N VAL A 262 0.27 1.44 14.27
CA VAL A 262 0.10 1.73 15.71
C VAL A 262 -0.40 0.54 16.53
N THR A 263 -0.73 -0.58 15.89
CA THR A 263 -1.11 -1.84 16.55
C THR A 263 0.08 -2.77 16.78
N GLN A 264 1.20 -2.56 16.06
CA GLN A 264 2.42 -3.39 16.09
C GLN A 264 3.58 -2.62 16.74
N ILE A 265 3.44 -2.30 18.02
CA ILE A 265 4.48 -1.56 18.77
C ILE A 265 5.33 -2.57 19.53
N ASP A 266 6.61 -2.66 19.15
CA ASP A 266 7.61 -3.57 19.74
C ASP A 266 8.61 -2.82 20.64
N LEU A 267 8.26 -1.64 21.12
CA LEU A 267 9.11 -0.86 22.01
C LEU A 267 9.26 -1.55 23.38
N PRO A 268 10.48 -1.68 23.91
CA PRO A 268 10.71 -2.32 25.19
C PRO A 268 10.13 -1.50 26.36
N GLY A 269 9.49 -2.21 27.30
CA GLY A 269 8.91 -1.61 28.52
C GLY A 269 7.68 -0.72 28.23
N GLU A 270 7.45 0.27 29.09
CA GLU A 270 6.34 1.22 28.99
C GLU A 270 6.62 2.43 28.08
N ARG A 271 7.58 2.31 27.15
CA ARG A 271 7.94 3.44 26.28
C ARG A 271 6.80 3.80 25.34
N LYS A 272 6.52 5.11 25.24
CA LYS A 272 5.49 5.63 24.35
C LYS A 272 5.96 5.65 22.91
N SER A 273 5.07 5.28 21.99
CA SER A 273 5.35 5.37 20.56
C SER A 273 5.37 6.83 20.09
N GLY A 274 6.48 7.23 19.47
CA GLY A 274 6.62 8.55 18.84
C GLY A 274 5.63 8.77 17.71
N LEU A 275 5.26 7.70 16.96
CA LEU A 275 4.25 7.80 15.91
C LEU A 275 2.88 8.18 16.48
N LYS A 276 2.43 7.54 17.57
CA LYS A 276 1.16 7.89 18.21
C LYS A 276 1.15 9.34 18.70
N GLU A 277 2.26 9.78 19.26
CA GLU A 277 2.38 11.14 19.78
C GLU A 277 2.37 12.18 18.65
N VAL A 278 3.17 11.97 17.60
CA VAL A 278 3.27 12.91 16.47
C VAL A 278 1.96 13.06 15.71
N MET A 279 1.19 11.99 15.55
CA MET A 279 -0.15 12.04 14.95
C MET A 279 -1.09 13.01 15.70
N ARG A 280 -0.95 13.08 17.02
CA ARG A 280 -1.75 14.00 17.85
C ARG A 280 -1.22 15.43 17.77
N ILE A 281 0.11 15.61 17.82
CA ILE A 281 0.75 16.93 17.86
C ILE A 281 0.66 17.66 16.54
N LEU A 282 0.86 16.94 15.42
CA LEU A 282 0.91 17.55 14.08
C LEU A 282 -0.44 17.59 13.36
N LYS A 283 -1.51 17.17 14.03
CA LYS A 283 -2.86 17.24 13.45
C LYS A 283 -3.24 18.70 13.16
N GLY A 284 -3.52 19.00 11.87
CA GLY A 284 -3.93 20.33 11.44
C GLY A 284 -2.77 21.32 11.20
N VAL A 285 -1.53 20.87 11.26
CA VAL A 285 -0.38 21.66 10.82
C VAL A 285 -0.39 21.69 9.29
N GLU A 286 -0.27 22.89 8.71
CA GLU A 286 -0.21 23.11 7.26
C GLU A 286 0.95 22.33 6.65
N ASP A 287 0.76 21.81 5.43
CA ASP A 287 1.75 21.04 4.66
C ASP A 287 2.16 19.70 5.32
N ILE A 288 1.34 19.23 6.28
CA ILE A 288 1.46 17.90 6.91
C ILE A 288 0.15 17.14 6.74
N SER A 289 0.22 15.97 6.13
CA SER A 289 -0.94 15.09 5.95
C SER A 289 -0.82 13.80 6.76
N ILE A 290 -1.93 13.40 7.41
CA ILE A 290 -2.02 12.13 8.15
C ILE A 290 -3.07 11.25 7.46
N ASN A 291 -2.60 10.18 6.82
CA ASN A 291 -3.42 9.24 6.08
C ASN A 291 -3.57 7.94 6.87
N LEU A 292 -4.81 7.60 7.18
CA LEU A 292 -5.16 6.40 7.92
C LEU A 292 -5.65 5.32 6.96
N PHE A 293 -4.94 4.21 6.93
CA PHE A 293 -5.36 2.99 6.24
C PHE A 293 -6.16 2.10 7.18
N ASN A 294 -7.05 1.33 6.61
CA ASN A 294 -7.86 0.35 7.32
C ASN A 294 -7.76 -1.03 6.65
N GLU A 295 -8.52 -2.00 7.15
CA GLU A 295 -8.50 -3.37 6.62
C GLU A 295 -8.93 -3.48 5.15
N LYS A 296 -9.72 -2.52 4.64
CA LYS A 296 -10.15 -2.46 3.23
C LYS A 296 -9.00 -2.16 2.27
N ASP A 297 -7.96 -1.51 2.78
CA ASP A 297 -6.76 -1.19 2.02
C ASP A 297 -5.73 -2.34 2.00
N VAL A 298 -6.01 -3.44 2.70
CA VAL A 298 -5.11 -4.60 2.78
C VAL A 298 -5.10 -5.36 1.46
N VAL A 299 -3.95 -5.34 0.80
CA VAL A 299 -3.68 -6.05 -0.45
C VAL A 299 -2.79 -7.25 -0.16
N ARG A 300 -3.41 -8.40 0.13
CA ARG A 300 -2.72 -9.64 0.51
C ARG A 300 -3.32 -10.86 -0.17
N HIS A 301 -2.49 -11.91 -0.31
CA HIS A 301 -2.96 -13.22 -0.74
C HIS A 301 -4.05 -13.75 0.19
N GLN A 302 -5.13 -14.31 -0.38
CA GLN A 302 -6.31 -14.75 0.37
C GLN A 302 -5.98 -15.74 1.50
N LEU A 303 -5.06 -16.69 1.24
CA LEU A 303 -4.64 -17.65 2.25
C LEU A 303 -4.00 -16.95 3.47
N VAL A 304 -3.21 -15.88 3.24
CA VAL A 304 -2.60 -15.09 4.33
C VAL A 304 -3.68 -14.38 5.15
N GLN A 305 -4.72 -13.84 4.51
CA GLN A 305 -5.86 -13.24 5.23
C GLN A 305 -6.58 -14.28 6.10
N ARG A 306 -6.84 -15.49 5.55
CA ARG A 306 -7.46 -16.59 6.30
C ARG A 306 -6.61 -17.06 7.48
N ILE A 307 -5.29 -17.11 7.32
CA ILE A 307 -4.36 -17.44 8.41
C ILE A 307 -4.47 -16.40 9.52
N ILE A 308 -4.40 -15.11 9.22
CA ILE A 308 -4.50 -14.02 10.21
C ILE A 308 -5.84 -14.10 10.96
N GLN A 309 -6.95 -14.31 10.24
CA GLN A 309 -8.27 -14.45 10.85
C GLN A 309 -8.37 -15.67 11.78
N ALA A 310 -7.74 -16.78 11.40
CA ALA A 310 -7.71 -18.00 12.23
C ALA A 310 -6.95 -17.77 13.55
N TYR A 311 -5.79 -17.09 13.49
CA TYR A 311 -5.02 -16.71 14.68
C TYR A 311 -5.78 -15.71 15.56
N GLY A 312 -6.41 -14.69 14.96
CA GLY A 312 -7.19 -13.68 15.70
C GLY A 312 -8.38 -14.30 16.46
N LYS A 313 -9.09 -15.26 15.85
CA LYS A 313 -10.18 -16.00 16.53
C LYS A 313 -9.70 -16.84 17.70
N ASN A 314 -8.47 -17.32 17.67
CA ASN A 314 -7.90 -18.12 18.75
C ASN A 314 -7.45 -17.27 19.94
N GLN A 315 -6.96 -16.05 19.69
CA GLN A 315 -6.58 -15.10 20.74
C GLN A 315 -7.79 -14.51 21.49
N SER A 316 -8.95 -14.41 20.84
CA SER A 316 -10.19 -13.94 21.49
C SER A 316 -10.92 -15.05 22.31
N ARG A 317 -10.41 -16.30 22.29
CA ARG A 317 -10.96 -17.42 23.04
C ARG A 317 -10.15 -17.79 24.30
N ASN A 318 -9.01 -17.19 24.49
CA ASN A 318 -8.16 -17.26 25.69
C ASN A 318 -8.22 -15.92 26.45
#